data_a390ce41ae9bb92d93c2a363324b26a5
#
_entry.id   a390ce41ae9bb92d93c2a363324b26a5
#
_cell.length_a   1.000
_cell.length_b   1.000
_cell.length_c   1.000
_cell.angle_alpha   90.00
_cell.angle_beta   90.00
_cell.angle_gamma   90.00
#
_symmetry.space_group_name_H-M   'P 1'
#
loop_
_entity.id
_entity.type
_entity.pdbx_description
1 polymer ?
#
loop_
_entity_poly.entity_id
_entity_poly.type
_entity_poly.pdbx_seq_one_letter_code
_entity_poly.pdbx_strand_id
1 'polypeptide(L)'
;MAVGSIASGAVPLVIQDLIAGFGNVLTPFNLFLFFIGITLGMMSGAIPGLNGTMTVVLMAPITYAMAPDSGIMMLAVIYAAAVYAGSISAILFKVPGAPEAIMTTLDGYPMNQNGQLREAISTAVFASAFGGIVGTLILIFFSPVLAEFAIQLSDPEFFAVILLGLALVSTIGAGNITKATMMMCFGLFLGVFGVDPLTGVPRFTFDSNYLASGIDFITVILGVFAFSEVLKQIQSGGNLIGGGGGEGGGSDFSDATSGSMFSPFSYLKRFGRILGVNSVMGTIIGVLPGAGATTGALFGYTFGQRLVPKSVREKFGTGVPEGVAAPETANNAAASGAFVPLLTLGIPGSATTAVILAAFILHGIRPGSSLIEQQGPLVYTIFAALLMANVAILLLNKPVVRLFLQVRHIPRELLLSLIVIFTVVGAFATRNIMADLWTMFLFGVAAYYLEKYNYSVAPMVIGLVLGPLAEPSLRRSLTKAGGDWMVFFQRPVSAVMITLAVLTFFIPLIMDSTQFGDRIREQFGLTELEQ
;
A
#
# COMPACT_ATOMS: atom_id res chain seq x y z
N MET A 1 7.50 31.00 17.93
CA MET A 1 7.21 32.02 16.90
C MET A 1 7.59 31.62 15.46
N ALA A 2 8.43 30.63 15.23
CA ALA A 2 8.85 30.21 13.87
C ALA A 2 7.77 29.45 13.08
N VAL A 3 6.87 28.70 13.71
CA VAL A 3 5.83 27.90 13.04
C VAL A 3 4.73 28.78 12.39
N GLY A 4 4.48 29.97 12.93
CA GLY A 4 3.43 30.87 12.42
C GLY A 4 3.81 31.64 11.15
N SER A 5 5.08 31.92 10.92
CA SER A 5 5.56 32.65 9.72
C SER A 5 5.73 31.73 8.50
N ILE A 6 6.00 30.45 8.72
CA ILE A 6 6.14 29.44 7.68
C ILE A 6 4.79 29.15 7.03
N ALA A 7 3.70 29.14 7.81
CA ALA A 7 2.37 28.83 7.30
C ALA A 7 1.79 29.89 6.35
N SER A 8 2.11 31.16 6.53
CA SER A 8 1.49 32.26 5.74
C SER A 8 2.05 32.42 4.33
N GLY A 9 3.27 31.99 4.06
CA GLY A 9 3.90 32.04 2.73
C GLY A 9 3.82 30.70 1.96
N ALA A 10 3.75 29.57 2.65
CA ALA A 10 3.75 28.24 2.02
C ALA A 10 2.37 27.85 1.44
N VAL A 11 1.28 28.21 2.10
CA VAL A 11 -0.08 27.83 1.68
C VAL A 11 -0.42 28.37 0.26
N PRO A 12 -0.14 29.63 -0.08
CA PRO A 12 -0.39 30.12 -1.45
C PRO A 12 0.42 29.37 -2.52
N LEU A 13 1.67 29.00 -2.23
CA LEU A 13 2.53 28.24 -3.15
C LEU A 13 1.98 26.81 -3.35
N VAL A 14 1.62 26.11 -2.27
CA VAL A 14 1.01 24.77 -2.34
C VAL A 14 -0.26 24.77 -3.20
N ILE A 15 -1.12 25.81 -3.06
CA ILE A 15 -2.35 25.92 -3.85
C ILE A 15 -2.03 26.17 -5.32
N GLN A 16 -1.06 27.02 -5.62
CA GLN A 16 -0.64 27.30 -7.00
C GLN A 16 -0.06 26.05 -7.67
N ASP A 17 0.81 25.33 -6.99
CA ASP A 17 1.41 24.09 -7.47
C ASP A 17 0.36 22.98 -7.66
N LEU A 18 -0.62 22.91 -6.74
CA LEU A 18 -1.73 21.98 -6.87
C LEU A 18 -2.62 22.29 -8.09
N ILE A 19 -2.90 23.57 -8.36
CA ILE A 19 -3.62 24.00 -9.57
C ILE A 19 -2.84 23.58 -10.83
N ALA A 20 -1.52 23.78 -10.83
CA ALA A 20 -0.67 23.32 -11.93
C ALA A 20 -0.70 21.79 -12.07
N GLY A 21 -0.70 21.05 -10.95
CA GLY A 21 -0.87 19.61 -10.94
C GLY A 21 -2.19 19.14 -11.55
N PHE A 22 -3.31 19.79 -11.21
CA PHE A 22 -4.59 19.53 -11.87
C PHE A 22 -4.52 19.84 -13.37
N GLY A 23 -3.89 20.94 -13.76
CA GLY A 23 -3.69 21.29 -15.17
C GLY A 23 -2.94 20.21 -15.93
N ASN A 24 -1.91 19.61 -15.31
CA ASN A 24 -1.15 18.51 -15.92
C ASN A 24 -1.99 17.22 -16.04
N VAL A 25 -2.74 16.84 -15.00
CA VAL A 25 -3.65 15.66 -15.06
C VAL A 25 -4.72 15.83 -16.13
N LEU A 26 -5.22 17.06 -16.34
CA LEU A 26 -6.27 17.36 -17.31
C LEU A 26 -5.76 17.47 -18.76
N THR A 27 -4.45 17.33 -19.01
CA THR A 27 -3.95 17.21 -20.39
C THR A 27 -4.55 15.95 -21.06
N PRO A 28 -4.84 15.97 -22.37
CA PRO A 28 -5.55 14.85 -23.01
C PRO A 28 -4.89 13.49 -22.80
N PHE A 29 -3.56 13.42 -22.84
CA PHE A 29 -2.82 12.18 -22.65
C PHE A 29 -2.87 11.70 -21.19
N ASN A 30 -2.63 12.58 -20.22
CA ASN A 30 -2.69 12.23 -18.81
C ASN A 30 -4.11 11.87 -18.35
N LEU A 31 -5.12 12.57 -18.87
CA LEU A 31 -6.51 12.26 -18.61
C LEU A 31 -6.89 10.87 -19.15
N PHE A 32 -6.40 10.50 -20.33
CA PHE A 32 -6.55 9.16 -20.89
C PHE A 32 -5.89 8.10 -19.97
N LEU A 33 -4.64 8.34 -19.53
CA LEU A 33 -3.94 7.45 -18.61
C LEU A 33 -4.63 7.38 -17.23
N PHE A 34 -5.19 8.48 -16.76
CA PHE A 34 -5.98 8.54 -15.54
C PHE A 34 -7.19 7.59 -15.62
N PHE A 35 -7.96 7.64 -16.70
CA PHE A 35 -9.11 6.74 -16.87
C PHE A 35 -8.69 5.28 -17.05
N ILE A 36 -7.58 5.01 -17.72
CA ILE A 36 -6.99 3.67 -17.76
C ILE A 36 -6.62 3.22 -16.35
N GLY A 37 -5.93 4.08 -15.58
CA GLY A 37 -5.53 3.79 -14.20
C GLY A 37 -6.71 3.47 -13.29
N ILE A 38 -7.76 4.30 -13.33
CA ILE A 38 -9.02 4.05 -12.58
C ILE A 38 -9.64 2.70 -12.99
N THR A 39 -9.76 2.45 -14.27
CA THR A 39 -10.38 1.21 -14.78
C THR A 39 -9.58 -0.02 -14.38
N LEU A 40 -8.27 -0.02 -14.62
CA LEU A 40 -7.38 -1.13 -14.24
C LEU A 40 -7.36 -1.35 -12.72
N GLY A 41 -7.27 -0.28 -11.94
CA GLY A 41 -7.27 -0.36 -10.49
C GLY A 41 -8.57 -0.94 -9.94
N MET A 42 -9.72 -0.39 -10.38
CA MET A 42 -11.01 -0.88 -9.92
C MET A 42 -11.29 -2.32 -10.38
N MET A 43 -10.88 -2.69 -11.58
CA MET A 43 -11.07 -4.06 -12.07
C MET A 43 -10.19 -5.05 -11.33
N SER A 44 -8.90 -4.74 -11.17
CA SER A 44 -7.98 -5.64 -10.48
C SER A 44 -8.31 -5.79 -8.99
N GLY A 45 -8.68 -4.71 -8.32
CA GLY A 45 -9.10 -4.78 -6.92
C GLY A 45 -10.38 -5.59 -6.72
N ALA A 46 -11.32 -5.53 -7.68
CA ALA A 46 -12.58 -6.27 -7.60
C ALA A 46 -12.43 -7.77 -7.92
N ILE A 47 -11.42 -8.18 -8.69
CA ILE A 47 -11.20 -9.59 -9.05
C ILE A 47 -10.37 -10.28 -7.97
N PRO A 48 -10.90 -11.28 -7.25
CA PRO A 48 -10.11 -12.03 -6.26
C PRO A 48 -8.84 -12.62 -6.89
N GLY A 49 -7.70 -12.40 -6.23
CA GLY A 49 -6.41 -12.84 -6.73
C GLY A 49 -5.68 -11.85 -7.65
N LEU A 50 -6.34 -10.77 -8.10
CA LEU A 50 -5.72 -9.66 -8.79
C LEU A 50 -5.79 -8.45 -7.86
N ASN A 51 -4.79 -8.22 -7.03
CA ASN A 51 -4.78 -7.06 -6.14
C ASN A 51 -4.11 -5.83 -6.77
N GLY A 52 -4.28 -4.68 -6.12
CA GLY A 52 -3.70 -3.42 -6.58
C GLY A 52 -2.17 -3.45 -6.68
N THR A 53 -1.49 -4.10 -5.74
CA THR A 53 -0.03 -4.24 -5.76
C THR A 53 0.44 -4.95 -7.03
N MET A 54 -0.19 -6.07 -7.37
CA MET A 54 0.12 -6.83 -8.57
C MET A 54 -0.09 -6.00 -9.84
N THR A 55 -1.17 -5.24 -9.91
CA THR A 55 -1.44 -4.40 -11.08
C THR A 55 -0.43 -3.28 -11.22
N VAL A 56 -0.05 -2.64 -10.11
CA VAL A 56 1.02 -1.63 -10.10
C VAL A 56 2.35 -2.26 -10.54
N VAL A 57 2.67 -3.48 -10.07
CA VAL A 57 3.87 -4.23 -10.48
C VAL A 57 3.90 -4.49 -11.98
N LEU A 58 2.79 -4.97 -12.55
CA LEU A 58 2.69 -5.27 -13.98
C LEU A 58 2.76 -4.01 -14.86
N MET A 59 2.23 -2.90 -14.36
CA MET A 59 2.20 -1.64 -15.11
C MET A 59 3.49 -0.83 -14.96
N ALA A 60 4.26 -1.00 -13.88
CA ALA A 60 5.47 -0.22 -13.62
C ALA A 60 6.50 -0.26 -14.78
N PRO A 61 6.85 -1.42 -15.38
CA PRO A 61 7.75 -1.43 -16.54
C PRO A 61 7.17 -0.74 -17.77
N ILE A 62 5.85 -0.78 -17.95
CA ILE A 62 5.18 -0.14 -19.10
C ILE A 62 5.29 1.39 -18.97
N THR A 63 5.26 1.91 -17.74
CA THR A 63 5.40 3.35 -17.51
C THR A 63 6.76 3.91 -17.92
N TYR A 64 7.80 3.07 -18.00
CA TYR A 64 9.14 3.49 -18.40
C TYR A 64 9.20 4.16 -19.79
N ALA A 65 8.30 3.76 -20.69
CA ALA A 65 8.14 4.39 -22.00
C ALA A 65 7.39 5.73 -21.98
N MET A 66 6.90 6.17 -20.81
CA MET A 66 6.12 7.37 -20.62
C MET A 66 6.96 8.47 -19.96
N ALA A 67 6.45 9.71 -19.98
CA ALA A 67 7.00 10.76 -19.13
C ALA A 67 6.83 10.38 -17.65
N PRO A 68 7.81 10.70 -16.77
CA PRO A 68 7.79 10.26 -15.37
C PRO A 68 6.53 10.67 -14.62
N ASP A 69 6.06 11.88 -14.81
CA ASP A 69 4.84 12.42 -14.20
C ASP A 69 3.59 11.65 -14.63
N SER A 70 3.48 11.29 -15.91
CA SER A 70 2.39 10.51 -16.47
C SER A 70 2.37 9.07 -15.96
N GLY A 71 3.54 8.43 -15.99
CA GLY A 71 3.68 7.02 -15.58
C GLY A 71 3.41 6.83 -14.09
N ILE A 72 4.06 7.64 -13.23
CA ILE A 72 3.93 7.53 -11.78
C ILE A 72 2.53 7.95 -11.32
N MET A 73 1.95 8.99 -11.95
CA MET A 73 0.55 9.37 -11.73
C MET A 73 -0.39 8.19 -11.98
N MET A 74 -0.24 7.50 -13.11
CA MET A 74 -1.09 6.35 -13.45
C MET A 74 -0.98 5.24 -12.39
N LEU A 75 0.22 4.92 -11.91
CA LEU A 75 0.43 3.91 -10.87
C LEU A 75 -0.22 4.31 -9.54
N ALA A 76 -0.14 5.58 -9.16
CA ALA A 76 -0.81 6.10 -7.96
C ALA A 76 -2.33 5.99 -8.06
N VAL A 77 -2.90 6.30 -9.23
CA VAL A 77 -4.33 6.17 -9.51
C VAL A 77 -4.78 4.71 -9.45
N ILE A 78 -4.02 3.78 -10.04
CA ILE A 78 -4.29 2.33 -9.96
C ILE A 78 -4.36 1.90 -8.50
N TYR A 79 -3.39 2.30 -7.68
CA TYR A 79 -3.36 1.93 -6.27
C TYR A 79 -4.59 2.45 -5.51
N ALA A 80 -4.90 3.74 -5.61
CA ALA A 80 -6.05 4.33 -4.93
C ALA A 80 -7.38 3.67 -5.33
N ALA A 81 -7.55 3.37 -6.62
CA ALA A 81 -8.76 2.74 -7.14
C ALA A 81 -8.89 1.26 -6.72
N ALA A 82 -7.77 0.53 -6.68
CA ALA A 82 -7.76 -0.88 -6.34
C ALA A 82 -8.10 -1.13 -4.86
N VAL A 83 -7.63 -0.26 -3.95
CA VAL A 83 -7.93 -0.37 -2.50
C VAL A 83 -9.43 -0.36 -2.26
N TYR A 84 -10.17 0.58 -2.86
CA TYR A 84 -11.63 0.58 -2.79
C TYR A 84 -12.24 -0.68 -3.41
N ALA A 85 -11.79 -1.03 -4.62
CA ALA A 85 -12.47 -2.05 -5.42
C ALA A 85 -12.41 -3.47 -4.78
N GLY A 86 -11.43 -3.71 -3.91
CA GLY A 86 -11.36 -4.94 -3.11
C GLY A 86 -12.61 -5.20 -2.24
N SER A 87 -13.31 -4.14 -1.84
CA SER A 87 -14.55 -4.23 -1.08
C SER A 87 -15.72 -4.81 -1.91
N ILE A 88 -15.70 -4.66 -3.22
CA ILE A 88 -16.78 -5.14 -4.09
C ILE A 88 -16.89 -6.67 -4.00
N SER A 89 -15.79 -7.39 -4.18
CA SER A 89 -15.78 -8.85 -4.06
C SER A 89 -15.95 -9.32 -2.61
N ALA A 90 -15.44 -8.56 -1.65
CA ALA A 90 -15.63 -8.82 -0.22
C ALA A 90 -17.14 -8.83 0.14
N ILE A 91 -17.89 -7.85 -0.35
CA ILE A 91 -19.34 -7.71 -0.13
C ILE A 91 -20.12 -8.76 -0.93
N LEU A 92 -19.75 -9.01 -2.20
CA LEU A 92 -20.50 -9.90 -3.08
C LEU A 92 -20.29 -11.38 -2.76
N PHE A 93 -19.06 -11.79 -2.47
CA PHE A 93 -18.66 -13.20 -2.46
C PHE A 93 -18.04 -13.68 -1.15
N LYS A 94 -17.91 -12.80 -0.12
CA LYS A 94 -17.14 -13.08 1.12
C LYS A 94 -15.66 -13.40 0.84
N VAL A 95 -15.17 -13.02 -0.32
CA VAL A 95 -13.78 -13.20 -0.74
C VAL A 95 -13.17 -11.81 -0.94
N PRO A 96 -12.25 -11.37 -0.08
CA PRO A 96 -11.65 -10.06 -0.26
C PRO A 96 -10.86 -10.02 -1.57
N GLY A 97 -11.07 -8.99 -2.39
CA GLY A 97 -10.30 -8.80 -3.62
C GLY A 97 -8.85 -8.43 -3.34
N ALA A 98 -8.62 -7.81 -2.18
CA ALA A 98 -7.30 -7.42 -1.69
C ALA A 98 -7.26 -7.58 -0.16
N PRO A 99 -6.06 -7.75 0.46
CA PRO A 99 -5.93 -7.93 1.91
C PRO A 99 -6.57 -6.83 2.75
N GLU A 100 -6.58 -5.61 2.27
CA GLU A 100 -7.19 -4.45 2.92
C GLU A 100 -8.72 -4.50 2.99
N ALA A 101 -9.36 -5.36 2.22
CA ALA A 101 -10.81 -5.55 2.21
C ALA A 101 -11.29 -6.69 3.13
N ILE A 102 -10.38 -7.36 3.86
CA ILE A 102 -10.72 -8.47 4.77
C ILE A 102 -11.75 -8.02 5.79
N MET A 103 -11.56 -6.87 6.44
CA MET A 103 -12.48 -6.38 7.47
C MET A 103 -13.88 -6.06 6.91
N THR A 104 -13.95 -5.66 5.65
CA THR A 104 -15.24 -5.38 4.97
C THR A 104 -16.07 -6.65 4.75
N THR A 105 -15.44 -7.83 4.71
CA THR A 105 -16.18 -9.10 4.61
C THR A 105 -17.06 -9.37 5.83
N LEU A 106 -16.68 -8.88 7.01
CA LEU A 106 -17.34 -9.19 8.27
C LEU A 106 -18.78 -8.64 8.33
N ASP A 107 -18.99 -7.45 7.79
CA ASP A 107 -20.32 -6.82 7.77
C ASP A 107 -20.89 -6.70 6.36
N GLY A 108 -20.04 -6.45 5.35
CA GLY A 108 -20.48 -6.24 3.99
C GLY A 108 -21.15 -7.46 3.37
N TYR A 109 -20.61 -8.67 3.58
CA TYR A 109 -21.22 -9.90 3.10
C TYR A 109 -22.54 -10.24 3.82
N PRO A 110 -22.64 -10.19 5.16
CA PRO A 110 -23.93 -10.32 5.83
C PRO A 110 -24.98 -9.31 5.37
N MET A 111 -24.60 -8.04 5.10
CA MET A 111 -25.54 -7.08 4.50
C MET A 111 -26.08 -7.55 3.15
N ASN A 112 -25.20 -8.11 2.29
CA ASN A 112 -25.62 -8.68 1.02
C ASN A 112 -26.59 -9.87 1.21
N GLN A 113 -26.32 -10.77 2.16
CA GLN A 113 -27.20 -11.89 2.50
C GLN A 113 -28.58 -11.41 3.00
N ASN A 114 -28.61 -10.29 3.71
CA ASN A 114 -29.84 -9.66 4.22
C ASN A 114 -30.57 -8.82 3.17
N GLY A 115 -30.17 -8.86 1.88
CA GLY A 115 -30.78 -8.08 0.80
C GLY A 115 -30.44 -6.60 0.79
N GLN A 116 -29.38 -6.19 1.54
CA GLN A 116 -28.93 -4.81 1.67
C GLN A 116 -27.68 -4.52 0.79
N LEU A 117 -27.52 -5.25 -0.32
CA LEU A 117 -26.35 -5.15 -1.22
C LEU A 117 -26.08 -3.70 -1.64
N ARG A 118 -27.13 -2.99 -2.04
CA ARG A 118 -27.01 -1.59 -2.48
C ARG A 118 -26.49 -0.68 -1.37
N GLU A 119 -26.99 -0.83 -0.13
CA GLU A 119 -26.52 -0.03 1.01
C GLU A 119 -25.06 -0.37 1.34
N ALA A 120 -24.66 -1.64 1.31
CA ALA A 120 -23.29 -2.08 1.54
C ALA A 120 -22.31 -1.45 0.54
N ILE A 121 -22.59 -1.57 -0.78
CA ILE A 121 -21.72 -1.00 -1.83
C ILE A 121 -21.71 0.53 -1.77
N SER A 122 -22.88 1.17 -1.53
CA SER A 122 -22.95 2.62 -1.43
C SER A 122 -22.17 3.14 -0.22
N THR A 123 -22.24 2.44 0.91
CA THR A 123 -21.47 2.77 2.11
C THR A 123 -19.98 2.60 1.87
N ALA A 124 -19.56 1.48 1.26
CA ALA A 124 -18.17 1.22 0.94
C ALA A 124 -17.58 2.32 0.04
N VAL A 125 -18.22 2.62 -1.09
CA VAL A 125 -17.69 3.62 -2.03
C VAL A 125 -17.64 5.02 -1.42
N PHE A 126 -18.65 5.41 -0.64
CA PHE A 126 -18.66 6.72 -0.01
C PHE A 126 -17.59 6.84 1.07
N ALA A 127 -17.46 5.82 1.92
CA ALA A 127 -16.48 5.79 2.99
C ALA A 127 -15.05 5.79 2.45
N SER A 128 -14.77 4.98 1.42
CA SER A 128 -13.49 4.90 0.73
C SER A 128 -13.10 6.24 0.10
N ALA A 129 -14.02 6.83 -0.67
CA ALA A 129 -13.77 8.13 -1.31
C ALA A 129 -13.54 9.24 -0.28
N PHE A 130 -14.34 9.27 0.80
CA PHE A 130 -14.17 10.26 1.87
C PHE A 130 -12.82 10.09 2.57
N GLY A 131 -12.48 8.86 2.96
CA GLY A 131 -11.20 8.53 3.58
C GLY A 131 -10.03 8.90 2.69
N GLY A 132 -10.10 8.53 1.41
CA GLY A 132 -9.06 8.86 0.42
C GLY A 132 -8.91 10.36 0.17
N ILE A 133 -10.01 11.12 0.09
CA ILE A 133 -9.95 12.59 -0.04
C ILE A 133 -9.30 13.22 1.18
N VAL A 134 -9.75 12.87 2.40
CA VAL A 134 -9.18 13.43 3.63
C VAL A 134 -7.71 13.02 3.78
N GLY A 135 -7.38 11.74 3.53
CA GLY A 135 -6.00 11.27 3.55
C GLY A 135 -5.11 11.99 2.55
N THR A 136 -5.61 12.24 1.34
CA THR A 136 -4.86 13.01 0.31
C THR A 136 -4.73 14.49 0.69
N LEU A 137 -5.73 15.09 1.30
CA LEU A 137 -5.61 16.46 1.83
C LEU A 137 -4.53 16.54 2.92
N ILE A 138 -4.52 15.58 3.86
CA ILE A 138 -3.45 15.50 4.86
C ILE A 138 -2.09 15.31 4.18
N LEU A 139 -1.99 14.44 3.17
CA LEU A 139 -0.77 14.24 2.37
C LEU A 139 -0.29 15.56 1.76
N ILE A 140 -1.17 16.33 1.11
CA ILE A 140 -0.84 17.60 0.44
C ILE A 140 -0.26 18.63 1.43
N PHE A 141 -0.92 18.80 2.58
CA PHE A 141 -0.51 19.83 3.54
C PHE A 141 0.62 19.37 4.47
N PHE A 142 0.71 18.07 4.75
CA PHE A 142 1.73 17.54 5.67
C PHE A 142 3.06 17.20 4.99
N SER A 143 3.04 16.78 3.71
CA SER A 143 4.27 16.38 3.00
C SER A 143 5.31 17.50 2.88
N PRO A 144 4.96 18.76 2.55
CA PRO A 144 5.96 19.84 2.52
C PRO A 144 6.61 20.08 3.89
N VAL A 145 5.81 20.05 4.97
CA VAL A 145 6.31 20.22 6.34
C VAL A 145 7.26 19.08 6.71
N LEU A 146 6.90 17.85 6.38
CA LEU A 146 7.75 16.70 6.66
C LEU A 146 9.00 16.70 5.77
N ALA A 147 8.93 17.15 4.52
CA ALA A 147 10.10 17.28 3.65
C ALA A 147 11.09 18.33 4.19
N GLU A 148 10.61 19.47 4.65
CA GLU A 148 11.47 20.49 5.29
C GLU A 148 12.15 19.94 6.55
N PHE A 149 11.42 19.18 7.37
CA PHE A 149 12.04 18.47 8.50
C PHE A 149 13.04 17.41 8.03
N ALA A 150 12.72 16.67 6.97
CA ALA A 150 13.57 15.60 6.44
C ALA A 150 14.89 16.11 5.85
N ILE A 151 14.94 17.33 5.30
CA ILE A 151 16.18 17.97 4.83
C ILE A 151 17.17 18.20 5.98
N GLN A 152 16.68 18.39 7.20
CA GLN A 152 17.51 18.58 8.39
C GLN A 152 18.10 17.27 8.93
N LEU A 153 17.58 16.12 8.47
CA LEU A 153 18.09 14.80 8.87
C LEU A 153 19.45 14.54 8.22
N SER A 154 20.42 14.16 9.01
CA SER A 154 21.72 13.67 8.54
C SER A 154 21.75 12.14 8.50
N ASP A 155 22.88 11.55 8.11
CA ASP A 155 22.99 10.09 7.98
C ASP A 155 22.53 9.29 9.23
N PRO A 156 22.86 9.70 10.51
CA PRO A 156 22.40 8.96 11.68
C PRO A 156 20.90 8.96 11.87
N GLU A 157 20.25 10.12 11.68
CA GLU A 157 18.79 10.22 11.80
C GLU A 157 18.10 9.45 10.67
N PHE A 158 18.62 9.55 9.44
CA PHE A 158 18.05 8.83 8.30
C PHE A 158 18.16 7.32 8.48
N PHE A 159 19.30 6.80 8.96
CA PHE A 159 19.43 5.39 9.33
C PHE A 159 18.42 4.99 10.43
N ALA A 160 18.27 5.82 11.46
CA ALA A 160 17.34 5.54 12.56
C ALA A 160 15.88 5.46 12.11
N VAL A 161 15.45 6.33 11.18
CA VAL A 161 14.11 6.30 10.59
C VAL A 161 13.90 5.04 9.76
N ILE A 162 14.91 4.63 8.95
CA ILE A 162 14.83 3.38 8.19
C ILE A 162 14.74 2.18 9.14
N LEU A 163 15.52 2.17 10.22
CA LEU A 163 15.51 1.10 11.22
C LEU A 163 14.13 0.99 11.89
N LEU A 164 13.50 2.13 12.22
CA LEU A 164 12.13 2.13 12.72
C LEU A 164 11.15 1.56 11.69
N GLY A 165 11.29 1.95 10.42
CA GLY A 165 10.49 1.40 9.32
C GLY A 165 10.62 -0.12 9.21
N LEU A 166 11.83 -0.64 9.26
CA LEU A 166 12.10 -2.08 9.24
C LEU A 166 11.49 -2.79 10.47
N ALA A 167 11.58 -2.20 11.66
CA ALA A 167 10.97 -2.75 12.87
C ALA A 167 9.44 -2.81 12.75
N LEU A 168 8.80 -1.76 12.24
CA LEU A 168 7.36 -1.72 12.00
C LEU A 168 6.90 -2.78 10.99
N VAL A 169 7.64 -2.95 9.88
CA VAL A 169 7.35 -3.98 8.87
C VAL A 169 7.36 -5.38 9.47
N SER A 170 8.32 -5.66 10.35
CA SER A 170 8.45 -6.97 11.00
C SER A 170 7.28 -7.29 11.93
N THR A 171 6.71 -6.27 12.57
CA THR A 171 5.70 -6.46 13.62
C THR A 171 4.26 -6.38 13.12
N ILE A 172 3.97 -5.49 12.18
CA ILE A 172 2.59 -5.18 11.77
C ILE A 172 2.16 -6.02 10.56
N GLY A 173 3.09 -6.34 9.67
CA GLY A 173 2.76 -6.82 8.32
C GLY A 173 2.54 -8.32 8.15
N ALA A 174 2.76 -9.18 9.16
CA ALA A 174 2.95 -10.60 8.86
C ALA A 174 2.30 -11.63 9.80
N GLY A 175 1.57 -11.23 10.80
CA GLY A 175 0.94 -12.19 11.76
C GLY A 175 1.93 -13.07 12.55
N ASN A 176 3.17 -13.25 12.04
CA ASN A 176 4.26 -13.98 12.70
C ASN A 176 5.56 -13.19 12.58
N ILE A 177 5.94 -12.52 13.66
CA ILE A 177 7.11 -11.62 13.73
C ILE A 177 8.40 -12.33 13.32
N THR A 178 8.61 -13.56 13.75
CA THR A 178 9.83 -14.33 13.46
C THR A 178 9.97 -14.54 11.95
N LYS A 179 8.90 -15.00 11.29
CA LYS A 179 8.91 -15.23 9.84
C LYS A 179 9.07 -13.93 9.06
N ALA A 180 8.39 -12.85 9.49
CA ALA A 180 8.51 -11.54 8.88
C ALA A 180 9.93 -10.99 9.00
N THR A 181 10.56 -11.10 10.19
CA THR A 181 11.95 -10.70 10.42
C THR A 181 12.92 -11.50 9.56
N MET A 182 12.73 -12.83 9.46
CA MET A 182 13.57 -13.68 8.59
C MET A 182 13.47 -13.22 7.13
N MET A 183 12.26 -12.96 6.64
CA MET A 183 12.04 -12.50 5.27
C MET A 183 12.64 -11.11 5.05
N MET A 184 12.50 -10.21 6.00
CA MET A 184 13.11 -8.88 5.95
C MET A 184 14.65 -8.96 5.93
N CYS A 185 15.26 -9.77 6.80
CA CYS A 185 16.71 -9.98 6.79
C CYS A 185 17.19 -10.60 5.47
N PHE A 186 16.41 -11.52 4.91
CA PHE A 186 16.71 -12.07 3.59
C PHE A 186 16.66 -11.00 2.50
N GLY A 187 15.66 -10.10 2.53
CA GLY A 187 15.60 -8.96 1.63
C GLY A 187 16.81 -8.01 1.77
N LEU A 188 17.16 -7.66 3.02
CA LEU A 188 18.37 -6.86 3.30
C LEU A 188 19.62 -7.52 2.75
N PHE A 189 19.77 -8.83 2.91
CA PHE A 189 20.90 -9.61 2.37
C PHE A 189 20.95 -9.55 0.84
N LEU A 190 19.81 -9.71 0.16
CA LEU A 190 19.74 -9.58 -1.30
C LEU A 190 20.18 -8.20 -1.78
N GLY A 191 19.90 -7.14 -1.01
CA GLY A 191 20.33 -5.77 -1.32
C GLY A 191 21.84 -5.52 -1.20
N VAL A 192 22.60 -6.49 -0.64
CA VAL A 192 24.06 -6.38 -0.49
C VAL A 192 24.81 -6.88 -1.73
N PHE A 193 24.16 -7.62 -2.63
CA PHE A 193 24.77 -8.11 -3.86
C PHE A 193 25.16 -6.96 -4.79
N GLY A 194 26.33 -7.08 -5.43
CA GLY A 194 26.81 -6.11 -6.41
C GLY A 194 28.05 -5.35 -5.96
N VAL A 195 28.30 -4.22 -6.60
CA VAL A 195 29.43 -3.34 -6.26
C VAL A 195 29.02 -2.41 -5.11
N ASP A 196 29.82 -2.41 -4.05
CA ASP A 196 29.63 -1.53 -2.90
C ASP A 196 29.69 -0.05 -3.34
N PRO A 197 28.64 0.75 -3.13
CA PRO A 197 28.59 2.13 -3.60
C PRO A 197 29.56 3.08 -2.86
N LEU A 198 30.10 2.68 -1.70
CA LEU A 198 31.04 3.50 -0.92
C LEU A 198 32.49 3.17 -1.23
N THR A 199 32.83 1.90 -1.47
CA THR A 199 34.22 1.45 -1.63
C THR A 199 34.54 0.97 -3.05
N GLY A 200 33.51 0.73 -3.89
CA GLY A 200 33.70 0.16 -5.22
C GLY A 200 34.09 -1.33 -5.23
N VAL A 201 34.07 -2.00 -4.06
CA VAL A 201 34.47 -3.41 -3.95
C VAL A 201 33.29 -4.32 -4.33
N PRO A 202 33.46 -5.32 -5.21
CA PRO A 202 32.43 -6.31 -5.51
C PRO A 202 32.12 -7.19 -4.30
N ARG A 203 30.82 -7.40 -4.04
CA ARG A 203 30.30 -8.23 -2.93
C ARG A 203 29.35 -9.30 -3.47
N PHE A 204 29.62 -10.57 -3.14
CA PHE A 204 28.82 -11.74 -3.55
C PHE A 204 28.59 -11.82 -5.07
N THR A 205 29.55 -11.34 -5.86
CA THR A 205 29.43 -11.33 -7.34
C THR A 205 29.83 -12.65 -7.98
N PHE A 206 30.65 -13.47 -7.30
CA PHE A 206 31.13 -14.76 -7.79
C PHE A 206 31.67 -14.67 -9.23
N ASP A 207 32.39 -13.59 -9.55
CA ASP A 207 32.92 -13.24 -10.88
C ASP A 207 31.85 -13.14 -12.00
N SER A 208 30.59 -13.05 -11.62
CA SER A 208 29.47 -12.86 -12.55
C SER A 208 29.25 -11.39 -12.84
N ASN A 209 29.33 -10.98 -14.10
CA ASN A 209 28.97 -9.63 -14.54
C ASN A 209 27.51 -9.26 -14.23
N TYR A 210 26.63 -10.26 -14.23
CA TYR A 210 25.22 -10.07 -13.85
C TYR A 210 25.09 -9.67 -12.38
N LEU A 211 25.72 -10.44 -11.48
CA LEU A 211 25.66 -10.17 -10.04
C LEU A 211 26.48 -8.92 -9.65
N ALA A 212 27.47 -8.52 -10.46
CA ALA A 212 28.20 -7.27 -10.24
C ALA A 212 27.29 -6.04 -10.38
N SER A 213 26.26 -6.08 -11.23
CA SER A 213 25.27 -5.01 -11.35
C SER A 213 24.18 -5.02 -10.24
N GLY A 214 24.27 -5.99 -9.31
CA GLY A 214 23.27 -6.20 -8.27
C GLY A 214 22.04 -6.98 -8.73
N ILE A 215 21.26 -7.46 -7.76
CA ILE A 215 19.98 -8.10 -8.02
C ILE A 215 18.97 -6.98 -8.26
N ASP A 216 18.37 -6.96 -9.45
CA ASP A 216 17.37 -5.96 -9.78
C ASP A 216 16.08 -6.19 -8.97
N PHE A 217 15.71 -5.20 -8.19
CA PHE A 217 14.58 -5.31 -7.28
C PHE A 217 13.22 -5.31 -8.01
N ILE A 218 13.11 -4.68 -9.20
CA ILE A 218 11.88 -4.71 -10.02
C ILE A 218 11.64 -6.14 -10.49
N THR A 219 12.68 -6.80 -10.96
CA THR A 219 12.64 -8.19 -11.39
C THR A 219 12.21 -9.13 -10.25
N VAL A 220 12.76 -8.92 -9.04
CA VAL A 220 12.34 -9.67 -7.85
C VAL A 220 10.88 -9.42 -7.51
N ILE A 221 10.44 -8.16 -7.54
CA ILE A 221 9.05 -7.77 -7.27
C ILE A 221 8.07 -8.41 -8.27
N LEU A 222 8.41 -8.40 -9.57
CA LEU A 222 7.62 -9.07 -10.61
C LEU A 222 7.50 -10.57 -10.34
N GLY A 223 8.59 -11.22 -9.95
CA GLY A 223 8.57 -12.63 -9.57
C GLY A 223 7.68 -12.88 -8.35
N VAL A 224 7.93 -12.14 -7.28
CA VAL A 224 7.33 -12.35 -5.97
C VAL A 224 5.83 -12.03 -5.93
N PHE A 225 5.36 -10.99 -6.60
CA PHE A 225 3.95 -10.59 -6.55
C PHE A 225 3.14 -11.03 -7.78
N ALA A 226 3.73 -11.00 -8.99
CA ALA A 226 2.98 -11.33 -10.19
C ALA A 226 3.11 -12.81 -10.54
N PHE A 227 4.33 -13.33 -10.69
CA PHE A 227 4.52 -14.72 -11.12
C PHE A 227 4.11 -15.74 -10.03
N SER A 228 4.40 -15.46 -8.74
CA SER A 228 3.94 -16.33 -7.64
C SER A 228 2.42 -16.44 -7.58
N GLU A 229 1.71 -15.34 -7.84
CA GLU A 229 0.25 -15.32 -7.85
C GLU A 229 -0.32 -16.18 -8.98
N VAL A 230 0.29 -16.13 -10.17
CA VAL A 230 -0.06 -17.05 -11.28
C VAL A 230 0.06 -18.51 -10.86
N LEU A 231 1.15 -18.87 -10.16
CA LEU A 231 1.35 -20.25 -9.67
C LEU A 231 0.29 -20.67 -8.65
N LYS A 232 -0.06 -19.77 -7.70
CA LYS A 232 -1.13 -20.01 -6.72
C LYS A 232 -2.48 -20.22 -7.42
N GLN A 233 -2.78 -19.38 -8.38
CA GLN A 233 -4.02 -19.48 -9.10
C GLN A 233 -4.10 -20.74 -9.97
N ILE A 234 -3.02 -21.18 -10.60
CA ILE A 234 -2.97 -22.48 -11.32
C ILE A 234 -3.26 -23.63 -10.34
N GLN A 235 -2.66 -23.61 -9.14
CA GLN A 235 -2.89 -24.68 -8.14
C GLN A 235 -4.33 -24.72 -7.62
N SER A 236 -4.96 -23.56 -7.39
CA SER A 236 -6.31 -23.49 -6.80
C SER A 236 -7.39 -24.11 -7.66
N GLY A 237 -7.17 -24.34 -8.96
CA GLY A 237 -8.03 -25.08 -9.90
C GLY A 237 -9.47 -24.55 -10.05
N GLY A 238 -9.88 -23.58 -9.23
CA GLY A 238 -11.24 -23.03 -9.17
C GLY A 238 -11.47 -21.87 -10.12
N ASN A 239 -12.74 -21.53 -10.36
CA ASN A 239 -13.10 -20.30 -11.06
C ASN A 239 -12.66 -19.09 -10.24
N LEU A 240 -12.05 -18.07 -10.88
CA LEU A 240 -11.65 -16.81 -10.24
C LEU A 240 -12.81 -16.11 -9.52
N ILE A 241 -14.02 -16.36 -10.01
CA ILE A 241 -15.26 -15.78 -9.51
C ILE A 241 -16.27 -16.94 -9.38
N GLY A 242 -16.28 -17.63 -8.23
CA GLY A 242 -17.30 -18.66 -8.00
C GLY A 242 -16.86 -19.95 -7.31
N GLY A 243 -15.64 -20.04 -6.79
CA GLY A 243 -15.13 -21.24 -6.10
C GLY A 243 -15.53 -21.39 -4.62
N GLY A 244 -16.36 -20.52 -4.09
CA GLY A 244 -17.03 -20.69 -2.79
C GLY A 244 -18.47 -21.13 -3.06
N GLY A 245 -18.74 -22.43 -3.00
CA GLY A 245 -20.09 -22.98 -3.09
C GLY A 245 -21.00 -22.47 -1.98
N GLY A 246 -21.53 -21.29 -2.18
CA GLY A 246 -22.74 -20.81 -1.58
C GLY A 246 -23.75 -20.71 -2.71
N GLU A 247 -24.65 -21.66 -2.82
CA GLU A 247 -25.98 -21.45 -3.38
C GLU A 247 -26.69 -20.38 -2.55
N GLY A 248 -26.11 -19.20 -2.49
CA GLY A 248 -26.65 -18.02 -1.85
C GLY A 248 -27.45 -17.24 -2.86
N GLY A 249 -28.75 -17.30 -2.67
CA GLY A 249 -29.83 -16.71 -3.39
C GLY A 249 -29.50 -15.55 -4.30
N GLY A 250 -30.01 -15.63 -5.53
CA GLY A 250 -29.90 -14.61 -6.53
C GLY A 250 -30.41 -13.25 -6.06
N SER A 251 -29.58 -12.51 -5.33
CA SER A 251 -29.76 -11.08 -5.26
C SER A 251 -29.54 -10.59 -6.68
N ASP A 252 -30.57 -10.03 -7.25
CA ASP A 252 -30.52 -9.49 -8.60
C ASP A 252 -29.42 -8.41 -8.61
N PHE A 253 -28.28 -8.71 -9.24
CA PHE A 253 -27.15 -7.76 -9.30
C PHE A 253 -27.53 -6.44 -9.98
N SER A 254 -28.72 -6.40 -10.63
CA SER A 254 -29.33 -5.15 -11.09
C SER A 254 -29.59 -4.18 -9.94
N ASP A 255 -29.88 -4.68 -8.75
CA ASP A 255 -30.09 -3.84 -7.56
C ASP A 255 -28.82 -3.11 -7.09
N ALA A 256 -27.65 -3.70 -7.25
CA ALA A 256 -26.37 -3.06 -6.92
C ALA A 256 -26.14 -1.76 -7.72
N THR A 257 -26.76 -1.64 -8.90
CA THR A 257 -26.60 -0.49 -9.80
C THR A 257 -27.87 0.29 -10.06
N SER A 258 -29.04 -0.15 -9.51
CA SER A 258 -30.33 0.53 -9.67
C SER A 258 -30.46 1.76 -8.78
N GLY A 259 -31.20 2.78 -9.21
CA GLY A 259 -31.55 3.98 -8.45
C GLY A 259 -30.40 4.94 -8.11
N SER A 260 -30.68 5.97 -7.31
CA SER A 260 -29.66 6.91 -6.81
C SER A 260 -28.85 6.26 -5.68
N MET A 261 -27.53 6.14 -5.86
CA MET A 261 -26.65 5.56 -4.83
C MET A 261 -26.30 6.54 -3.71
N PHE A 262 -26.56 7.83 -3.87
CA PHE A 262 -26.03 8.84 -2.97
C PHE A 262 -27.04 9.84 -2.46
N SER A 263 -27.10 9.93 -1.14
CA SER A 263 -27.40 11.14 -0.41
C SER A 263 -26.21 11.47 0.48
N PRO A 264 -25.19 12.22 -0.02
CA PRO A 264 -23.96 12.50 0.72
C PRO A 264 -24.22 13.06 2.12
N PHE A 265 -25.22 13.90 2.26
CA PHE A 265 -25.64 14.49 3.54
C PHE A 265 -26.12 13.44 4.54
N SER A 266 -26.84 12.41 4.10
CA SER A 266 -27.32 11.36 5.01
C SER A 266 -26.18 10.51 5.54
N TYR A 267 -25.18 10.21 4.69
CA TYR A 267 -23.98 9.47 5.07
C TYR A 267 -23.11 10.28 6.05
N LEU A 268 -22.88 11.56 5.78
CA LEU A 268 -22.14 12.44 6.70
C LEU A 268 -22.86 12.57 8.05
N LYS A 269 -24.17 12.68 8.06
CA LYS A 269 -24.95 12.76 9.31
C LYS A 269 -24.87 11.45 10.11
N ARG A 270 -24.91 10.30 9.42
CA ARG A 270 -24.89 8.97 10.06
C ARG A 270 -23.48 8.56 10.49
N PHE A 271 -22.50 8.71 9.62
CA PHE A 271 -21.16 8.17 9.80
C PHE A 271 -20.09 9.22 10.10
N GLY A 272 -20.43 10.51 10.22
CA GLY A 272 -19.47 11.62 10.29
C GLY A 272 -18.37 11.43 11.32
N ARG A 273 -18.68 10.87 12.50
CA ARG A 273 -17.68 10.58 13.53
C ARG A 273 -16.73 9.46 13.11
N ILE A 274 -17.25 8.38 12.52
CA ILE A 274 -16.44 7.26 11.99
C ILE A 274 -15.56 7.78 10.85
N LEU A 275 -16.15 8.48 9.89
CA LEU A 275 -15.44 9.01 8.74
C LEU A 275 -14.30 9.95 9.16
N GLY A 276 -14.57 10.92 10.05
CA GLY A 276 -13.56 11.88 10.49
C GLY A 276 -12.39 11.22 11.25
N VAL A 277 -12.72 10.43 12.29
CA VAL A 277 -11.70 9.80 13.13
C VAL A 277 -10.89 8.76 12.36
N ASN A 278 -11.57 7.89 11.57
CA ASN A 278 -10.90 6.84 10.83
C ASN A 278 -10.10 7.36 9.64
N SER A 279 -10.46 8.50 9.05
CA SER A 279 -9.59 9.14 8.03
C SER A 279 -8.27 9.60 8.63
N VAL A 280 -8.31 10.30 9.76
CA VAL A 280 -7.09 10.77 10.42
C VAL A 280 -6.24 9.60 10.90
N MET A 281 -6.86 8.64 11.60
CA MET A 281 -6.16 7.46 12.11
C MET A 281 -5.58 6.61 10.97
N GLY A 282 -6.37 6.36 9.92
CA GLY A 282 -5.91 5.62 8.75
C GLY A 282 -4.71 6.30 8.09
N THR A 283 -4.75 7.63 7.92
CA THR A 283 -3.61 8.39 7.37
C THR A 283 -2.38 8.23 8.25
N ILE A 284 -2.51 8.35 9.59
CA ILE A 284 -1.38 8.17 10.52
C ILE A 284 -0.79 6.76 10.37
N ILE A 285 -1.64 5.73 10.28
CA ILE A 285 -1.18 4.34 10.07
C ILE A 285 -0.48 4.22 8.71
N GLY A 286 -0.99 4.85 7.67
CA GLY A 286 -0.37 4.84 6.34
C GLY A 286 1.01 5.50 6.31
N VAL A 287 1.23 6.56 7.12
CA VAL A 287 2.54 7.21 7.29
C VAL A 287 3.57 6.26 7.93
N LEU A 288 3.12 5.27 8.72
CA LEU A 288 4.04 4.32 9.33
C LEU A 288 4.54 3.32 8.27
N PRO A 289 5.88 3.23 8.05
CA PRO A 289 6.44 2.34 7.04
C PRO A 289 5.98 0.88 7.23
N GLY A 290 5.50 0.27 6.15
CA GLY A 290 5.09 -1.13 6.14
C GLY A 290 3.71 -1.46 6.71
N ALA A 291 3.05 -0.53 7.42
CA ALA A 291 1.71 -0.75 7.97
C ALA A 291 0.65 -0.89 6.86
N GLY A 292 0.64 0.03 5.91
CA GLY A 292 -0.21 -0.01 4.72
C GLY A 292 -1.72 0.03 5.00
N ALA A 293 -2.49 -0.13 3.93
CA ALA A 293 -3.95 -0.06 3.96
C ALA A 293 -4.61 -1.23 4.73
N THR A 294 -3.98 -2.41 4.74
CA THR A 294 -4.50 -3.58 5.48
C THR A 294 -4.56 -3.33 6.97
N THR A 295 -3.48 -2.81 7.54
CA THR A 295 -3.42 -2.42 8.96
C THR A 295 -4.39 -1.27 9.23
N GLY A 296 -4.51 -0.31 8.30
CA GLY A 296 -5.51 0.76 8.36
C GLY A 296 -6.93 0.20 8.49
N ALA A 297 -7.30 -0.78 7.67
CA ALA A 297 -8.61 -1.44 7.73
C ALA A 297 -8.87 -2.13 9.09
N LEU A 298 -7.91 -2.89 9.60
CA LEU A 298 -8.02 -3.60 10.87
C LEU A 298 -8.27 -2.62 12.04
N PHE A 299 -7.42 -1.61 12.16
CA PHE A 299 -7.60 -0.60 13.20
C PHE A 299 -8.88 0.22 12.97
N GLY A 300 -9.21 0.53 11.71
CA GLY A 300 -10.45 1.22 11.34
C GLY A 300 -11.68 0.50 11.85
N TYR A 301 -11.77 -0.81 11.64
CA TYR A 301 -12.86 -1.64 12.12
C TYR A 301 -12.93 -1.64 13.66
N THR A 302 -11.80 -1.91 14.33
CA THR A 302 -11.71 -1.98 15.80
C THR A 302 -12.02 -0.64 16.47
N PHE A 303 -11.51 0.47 15.95
CA PHE A 303 -11.84 1.81 16.46
C PHE A 303 -13.27 2.21 16.11
N GLY A 304 -13.76 1.85 14.92
CA GLY A 304 -15.13 2.08 14.51
C GLY A 304 -16.14 1.54 15.51
N GLN A 305 -15.91 0.34 16.03
CA GLN A 305 -16.72 -0.25 17.10
C GLN A 305 -16.80 0.63 18.36
N ARG A 306 -15.71 1.35 18.70
CA ARG A 306 -15.66 2.23 19.88
C ARG A 306 -16.31 3.59 19.64
N LEU A 307 -16.50 3.98 18.39
CA LEU A 307 -17.08 5.28 18.01
C LEU A 307 -18.60 5.27 17.95
N VAL A 308 -19.23 4.10 18.01
CA VAL A 308 -20.68 3.91 17.91
C VAL A 308 -21.32 3.58 19.26
N PRO A 309 -22.64 3.82 19.43
CA PRO A 309 -23.38 3.39 20.60
C PRO A 309 -23.30 1.87 20.82
N LYS A 310 -23.43 1.43 22.08
CA LYS A 310 -23.36 0.01 22.45
C LYS A 310 -24.34 -0.87 21.64
N SER A 311 -25.54 -0.40 21.37
CA SER A 311 -26.56 -1.10 20.59
C SER A 311 -26.18 -1.38 19.13
N VAL A 312 -25.29 -0.58 18.54
CA VAL A 312 -24.74 -0.78 17.19
C VAL A 312 -23.46 -1.61 17.28
N ARG A 313 -22.62 -1.36 18.31
CA ARG A 313 -21.37 -2.09 18.53
C ARG A 313 -21.57 -3.60 18.62
N GLU A 314 -22.59 -4.05 19.36
CA GLU A 314 -22.94 -5.46 19.55
C GLU A 314 -23.41 -6.15 18.25
N LYS A 315 -23.68 -5.38 17.21
CA LYS A 315 -24.11 -5.87 15.89
C LYS A 315 -22.98 -5.93 14.86
N PHE A 316 -21.78 -5.46 15.19
CA PHE A 316 -20.64 -5.61 14.28
C PHE A 316 -20.40 -7.09 13.99
N GLY A 317 -20.10 -7.41 12.73
CA GLY A 317 -20.00 -8.79 12.25
C GLY A 317 -21.33 -9.43 11.83
N THR A 318 -22.47 -8.74 11.99
CA THR A 318 -23.80 -9.27 11.62
C THR A 318 -24.44 -8.55 10.42
N GLY A 319 -23.77 -7.57 9.85
CA GLY A 319 -24.24 -6.82 8.70
C GLY A 319 -24.74 -5.41 9.04
N VAL A 320 -23.87 -4.60 9.64
CA VAL A 320 -24.15 -3.18 9.90
C VAL A 320 -23.34 -2.27 8.99
N PRO A 321 -23.94 -1.20 8.43
CA PRO A 321 -23.21 -0.29 7.53
C PRO A 321 -22.02 0.41 8.19
N GLU A 322 -22.06 0.64 9.50
CA GLU A 322 -20.95 1.18 10.29
C GLU A 322 -19.72 0.27 10.25
N GLY A 323 -19.93 -1.05 10.21
CA GLY A 323 -18.87 -2.06 10.09
C GLY A 323 -18.24 -2.13 8.68
N VAL A 324 -18.92 -1.57 7.68
CA VAL A 324 -18.37 -1.35 6.33
C VAL A 324 -17.68 0.02 6.26
N ALA A 325 -18.34 1.07 6.76
CA ALA A 325 -17.82 2.44 6.68
C ALA A 325 -16.48 2.60 7.40
N ALA A 326 -16.30 1.96 8.53
CA ALA A 326 -15.13 2.12 9.38
C ALA A 326 -13.83 1.63 8.72
N PRO A 327 -13.70 0.37 8.27
CA PRO A 327 -12.48 -0.11 7.61
C PRO A 327 -12.25 0.56 6.25
N GLU A 328 -13.32 0.82 5.47
CA GLU A 328 -13.17 1.44 4.15
C GLU A 328 -12.68 2.88 4.20
N THR A 329 -13.08 3.64 5.21
CA THR A 329 -12.53 4.98 5.45
C THR A 329 -11.05 4.91 5.79
N ALA A 330 -10.67 4.01 6.68
CA ALA A 330 -9.32 3.95 7.20
C ALA A 330 -8.32 3.37 6.18
N ASN A 331 -8.70 2.34 5.39
CA ASN A 331 -7.81 1.74 4.40
C ASN A 331 -7.47 2.72 3.25
N ASN A 332 -8.46 3.46 2.75
CA ASN A 332 -8.23 4.44 1.69
C ASN A 332 -7.45 5.68 2.19
N ALA A 333 -7.71 6.11 3.43
CA ALA A 333 -6.90 7.14 4.07
C ALA A 333 -5.45 6.67 4.28
N ALA A 334 -5.23 5.41 4.67
CA ALA A 334 -3.91 4.82 4.83
C ALA A 334 -3.17 4.65 3.50
N ALA A 335 -3.88 4.31 2.43
CA ALA A 335 -3.30 4.26 1.09
C ALA A 335 -2.73 5.62 0.65
N SER A 336 -3.48 6.70 0.88
CA SER A 336 -2.99 8.07 0.65
C SER A 336 -1.84 8.43 1.61
N GLY A 337 -1.95 8.06 2.89
CA GLY A 337 -0.94 8.28 3.91
C GLY A 337 0.40 7.62 3.59
N ALA A 338 0.39 6.46 2.92
CA ALA A 338 1.59 5.73 2.54
C ALA A 338 2.48 6.46 1.50
N PHE A 339 1.95 7.45 0.80
CA PHE A 339 2.73 8.34 -0.05
C PHE A 339 3.54 9.38 0.73
N VAL A 340 3.17 9.71 1.97
CA VAL A 340 3.90 10.70 2.77
C VAL A 340 5.36 10.29 2.97
N PRO A 341 5.68 9.15 3.62
CA PRO A 341 7.07 8.73 3.79
C PRO A 341 7.76 8.40 2.47
N LEU A 342 7.02 7.89 1.47
CA LEU A 342 7.57 7.62 0.15
C LEU A 342 8.14 8.88 -0.49
N LEU A 343 7.35 9.95 -0.56
CA LEU A 343 7.73 11.17 -1.28
C LEU A 343 8.71 12.04 -0.49
N THR A 344 8.64 12.03 0.85
CA THR A 344 9.44 12.91 1.71
C THR A 344 10.72 12.27 2.23
N LEU A 345 10.72 10.97 2.48
CA LEU A 345 11.85 10.23 3.04
C LEU A 345 12.43 9.18 2.08
N GLY A 346 11.72 8.86 0.98
CA GLY A 346 12.08 7.75 0.11
C GLY A 346 11.84 6.37 0.75
N ILE A 347 10.97 6.30 1.77
CA ILE A 347 10.68 5.09 2.52
C ILE A 347 9.24 4.65 2.20
N PRO A 348 9.02 3.44 1.65
CA PRO A 348 7.67 3.02 1.30
C PRO A 348 6.80 2.75 2.54
N GLY A 349 5.56 3.27 2.56
CA GLY A 349 4.58 3.01 3.60
C GLY A 349 3.87 1.65 3.47
N SER A 350 3.96 1.00 2.31
CA SER A 350 3.32 -0.28 2.01
C SER A 350 4.07 -1.05 0.93
N ALA A 351 3.71 -2.33 0.71
CA ALA A 351 4.25 -3.11 -0.41
C ALA A 351 3.98 -2.44 -1.77
N THR A 352 2.79 -1.87 -1.97
CA THR A 352 2.43 -1.18 -3.22
C THR A 352 3.26 0.08 -3.41
N THR A 353 3.46 0.87 -2.36
CA THR A 353 4.32 2.06 -2.46
C THR A 353 5.81 1.71 -2.61
N ALA A 354 6.24 0.51 -2.19
CA ALA A 354 7.57 0.00 -2.51
C ALA A 354 7.72 -0.24 -4.03
N VAL A 355 6.69 -0.73 -4.69
CA VAL A 355 6.67 -0.86 -6.16
C VAL A 355 6.67 0.51 -6.85
N ILE A 356 5.89 1.47 -6.32
CA ILE A 356 5.89 2.84 -6.86
C ILE A 356 7.26 3.50 -6.67
N LEU A 357 7.93 3.26 -5.53
CA LEU A 357 9.33 3.68 -5.33
C LEU A 357 10.24 3.09 -6.42
N ALA A 358 10.02 1.81 -6.76
CA ALA A 358 10.70 1.16 -7.86
C ALA A 358 10.51 1.91 -9.19
N ALA A 359 9.28 2.28 -9.49
CA ALA A 359 8.96 3.04 -10.69
C ALA A 359 9.64 4.43 -10.70
N PHE A 360 9.69 5.13 -9.57
CA PHE A 360 10.46 6.37 -9.45
C PHE A 360 11.93 6.18 -9.83
N ILE A 361 12.57 5.14 -9.27
CA ILE A 361 13.98 4.84 -9.53
C ILE A 361 14.19 4.43 -11.00
N LEU A 362 13.25 3.67 -11.57
CA LEU A 362 13.28 3.30 -13.00
C LEU A 362 13.27 4.54 -13.91
N HIS A 363 12.53 5.57 -13.52
CA HIS A 363 12.53 6.88 -14.20
C HIS A 363 13.72 7.78 -13.84
N GLY A 364 14.71 7.27 -13.08
CA GLY A 364 15.90 8.03 -12.68
C GLY A 364 15.62 9.06 -11.57
N ILE A 365 14.44 9.02 -10.94
CA ILE A 365 14.04 9.93 -9.87
C ILE A 365 14.21 9.23 -8.53
N ARG A 366 14.87 9.88 -7.58
CA ARG A 366 15.02 9.38 -6.21
C ARG A 366 14.08 10.13 -5.28
N PRO A 367 13.01 9.48 -4.79
CA PRO A 367 12.18 10.07 -3.75
C PRO A 367 12.97 10.33 -2.48
N GLY A 368 12.58 11.37 -1.75
CA GLY A 368 13.25 11.79 -0.54
C GLY A 368 13.06 13.28 -0.27
N SER A 369 13.81 13.81 0.70
CA SER A 369 13.62 15.17 1.24
C SER A 369 13.66 16.29 0.19
N SER A 370 14.45 16.14 -0.87
CA SER A 370 14.57 17.15 -1.93
C SER A 370 13.60 16.96 -3.10
N LEU A 371 12.78 15.88 -3.11
CA LEU A 371 11.90 15.58 -4.23
C LEU A 371 10.89 16.71 -4.52
N ILE A 372 10.27 17.25 -3.45
CA ILE A 372 9.26 18.30 -3.61
C ILE A 372 9.87 19.56 -4.20
N GLU A 373 11.10 19.92 -3.81
CA GLU A 373 11.79 21.08 -4.35
C GLU A 373 12.26 20.89 -5.79
N GLN A 374 12.79 19.70 -6.11
CA GLN A 374 13.40 19.43 -7.43
C GLN A 374 12.37 18.99 -8.47
N GLN A 375 11.29 18.32 -8.05
CA GLN A 375 10.29 17.69 -8.90
C GLN A 375 8.86 18.06 -8.46
N GLY A 376 8.64 19.28 -8.00
CA GLY A 376 7.34 19.78 -7.55
C GLY A 376 6.19 19.49 -8.52
N PRO A 377 6.33 19.78 -9.84
CA PRO A 377 5.27 19.49 -10.82
C PRO A 377 4.83 18.03 -10.83
N LEU A 378 5.77 17.08 -10.71
CA LEU A 378 5.45 15.66 -10.63
C LEU A 378 4.70 15.32 -9.34
N VAL A 379 5.19 15.82 -8.19
CA VAL A 379 4.58 15.52 -6.88
C VAL A 379 3.15 16.06 -6.81
N TYR A 380 2.94 17.31 -7.24
CA TYR A 380 1.61 17.92 -7.25
C TYR A 380 0.67 17.32 -8.31
N THR A 381 1.22 16.77 -9.40
CA THR A 381 0.43 15.94 -10.34
C THR A 381 -0.08 14.67 -9.66
N ILE A 382 0.74 13.99 -8.87
CA ILE A 382 0.32 12.82 -8.08
C ILE A 382 -0.77 13.21 -7.07
N PHE A 383 -0.60 14.33 -6.36
CA PHE A 383 -1.59 14.79 -5.40
C PHE A 383 -2.94 15.11 -6.04
N ALA A 384 -2.91 15.85 -7.16
CA ALA A 384 -4.11 16.16 -7.94
C ALA A 384 -4.79 14.88 -8.45
N ALA A 385 -4.01 13.95 -8.98
CA ALA A 385 -4.53 12.68 -9.49
C ALA A 385 -5.16 11.82 -8.39
N LEU A 386 -4.57 11.76 -7.19
CA LEU A 386 -5.15 11.06 -6.04
C LEU A 386 -6.47 11.67 -5.60
N LEU A 387 -6.57 13.02 -5.53
CA LEU A 387 -7.84 13.69 -5.24
C LEU A 387 -8.90 13.38 -6.30
N MET A 388 -8.52 13.51 -7.58
CA MET A 388 -9.42 13.19 -8.70
C MET A 388 -9.83 11.72 -8.69
N ALA A 389 -8.93 10.79 -8.37
CA ALA A 389 -9.21 9.36 -8.30
C ALA A 389 -10.27 9.04 -7.24
N ASN A 390 -10.16 9.61 -6.05
CA ASN A 390 -11.15 9.42 -4.99
C ASN A 390 -12.54 9.98 -5.36
N VAL A 391 -12.59 11.10 -6.09
CA VAL A 391 -13.84 11.62 -6.67
C VAL A 391 -14.34 10.73 -7.80
N ALA A 392 -13.45 10.28 -8.69
CA ALA A 392 -13.80 9.41 -9.80
C ALA A 392 -14.34 8.04 -9.35
N ILE A 393 -13.84 7.48 -8.25
CA ILE A 393 -14.39 6.26 -7.62
C ILE A 393 -15.89 6.43 -7.33
N LEU A 394 -16.31 7.59 -6.78
CA LEU A 394 -17.73 7.87 -6.55
C LEU A 394 -18.55 7.90 -7.84
N LEU A 395 -18.03 8.56 -8.86
CA LEU A 395 -18.74 8.79 -10.12
C LEU A 395 -18.76 7.54 -11.00
N LEU A 396 -17.66 6.81 -11.05
CA LEU A 396 -17.45 5.66 -11.94
C LEU A 396 -17.80 4.32 -11.29
N ASN A 397 -18.19 4.30 -10.01
CA ASN A 397 -18.53 3.06 -9.33
C ASN A 397 -19.59 2.24 -10.09
N LYS A 398 -20.71 2.86 -10.48
CA LYS A 398 -21.78 2.14 -11.22
C LYS A 398 -21.32 1.53 -12.54
N PRO A 399 -20.70 2.29 -13.47
CA PRO A 399 -20.24 1.72 -14.74
C PRO A 399 -19.16 0.65 -14.52
N VAL A 400 -18.27 0.83 -13.55
CA VAL A 400 -17.20 -0.16 -13.29
C VAL A 400 -17.75 -1.43 -12.64
N VAL A 401 -18.69 -1.35 -11.69
CA VAL A 401 -19.35 -2.54 -11.15
C VAL A 401 -20.09 -3.30 -12.25
N ARG A 402 -20.75 -2.61 -13.20
CA ARG A 402 -21.36 -3.26 -14.37
C ARG A 402 -20.33 -3.95 -15.25
N LEU A 403 -19.21 -3.27 -15.52
CA LEU A 403 -18.11 -3.83 -16.31
C LEU A 403 -17.51 -5.05 -15.60
N PHE A 404 -17.30 -5.00 -14.29
CA PHE A 404 -16.82 -6.12 -13.48
C PHE A 404 -17.75 -7.36 -13.61
N LEU A 405 -19.05 -7.16 -13.55
CA LEU A 405 -20.02 -8.24 -13.73
C LEU A 405 -19.95 -8.89 -15.13
N GLN A 406 -19.46 -8.17 -16.15
CA GLN A 406 -19.21 -8.73 -17.48
C GLN A 406 -17.86 -9.45 -17.56
N VAL A 407 -16.82 -8.87 -16.93
CA VAL A 407 -15.45 -9.44 -16.91
C VAL A 407 -15.37 -10.79 -16.21
N ARG A 408 -16.29 -11.09 -15.27
CA ARG A 408 -16.39 -12.43 -14.65
C ARG A 408 -16.57 -13.58 -15.66
N HIS A 409 -16.95 -13.29 -16.89
CA HIS A 409 -17.10 -14.28 -17.97
C HIS A 409 -15.81 -14.52 -18.76
N ILE A 410 -14.75 -13.70 -18.52
CA ILE A 410 -13.46 -13.90 -19.18
C ILE A 410 -12.83 -15.19 -18.64
N PRO A 411 -12.41 -16.11 -19.53
CA PRO A 411 -11.73 -17.33 -19.10
C PRO A 411 -10.49 -16.98 -18.26
N ARG A 412 -10.35 -17.68 -17.15
CA ARG A 412 -9.22 -17.51 -16.23
C ARG A 412 -7.88 -17.71 -16.93
N GLU A 413 -7.83 -18.68 -17.83
CA GLU A 413 -6.64 -19.02 -18.60
C GLU A 413 -6.13 -17.82 -19.42
N LEU A 414 -7.06 -17.04 -19.98
CA LEU A 414 -6.72 -15.83 -20.72
C LEU A 414 -6.09 -14.77 -19.80
N LEU A 415 -6.69 -14.55 -18.63
CA LEU A 415 -6.16 -13.58 -17.66
C LEU A 415 -4.76 -13.99 -17.17
N LEU A 416 -4.59 -15.26 -16.80
CA LEU A 416 -3.30 -15.78 -16.34
C LEU A 416 -2.24 -15.69 -17.45
N SER A 417 -2.59 -15.99 -18.69
CA SER A 417 -1.69 -15.87 -19.84
C SER A 417 -1.23 -14.42 -20.05
N LEU A 418 -2.14 -13.46 -19.96
CA LEU A 418 -1.82 -12.04 -20.07
C LEU A 418 -0.87 -11.59 -18.94
N ILE A 419 -1.13 -12.02 -17.70
CA ILE A 419 -0.27 -11.72 -16.56
C ILE A 419 1.15 -12.26 -16.80
N VAL A 420 1.28 -13.51 -17.24
CA VAL A 420 2.60 -14.11 -17.55
C VAL A 420 3.30 -13.31 -18.64
N ILE A 421 2.61 -12.96 -19.72
CA ILE A 421 3.19 -12.18 -20.82
C ILE A 421 3.71 -10.84 -20.29
N PHE A 422 2.88 -10.07 -19.55
CA PHE A 422 3.29 -8.77 -19.01
C PHE A 422 4.41 -8.90 -17.98
N THR A 423 4.41 -9.95 -17.16
CA THR A 423 5.47 -10.22 -16.18
C THR A 423 6.81 -10.49 -16.87
N VAL A 424 6.82 -11.34 -17.90
CA VAL A 424 8.01 -11.70 -18.67
C VAL A 424 8.53 -10.49 -19.45
N VAL A 425 7.65 -9.80 -20.17
CA VAL A 425 8.02 -8.58 -20.92
C VAL A 425 8.52 -7.50 -19.97
N GLY A 426 7.82 -7.30 -18.83
CA GLY A 426 8.23 -6.32 -17.82
C GLY A 426 9.60 -6.61 -17.23
N ALA A 427 9.88 -7.85 -16.83
CA ALA A 427 11.17 -8.23 -16.30
C ALA A 427 12.31 -8.05 -17.32
N PHE A 428 12.06 -8.36 -18.59
CA PHE A 428 13.05 -8.16 -19.65
C PHE A 428 13.28 -6.68 -19.96
N ALA A 429 12.22 -5.88 -19.97
CA ALA A 429 12.27 -4.47 -20.38
C ALA A 429 13.09 -3.58 -19.42
N THR A 430 13.30 -4.00 -18.15
CA THR A 430 14.03 -3.19 -17.16
C THR A 430 15.48 -2.98 -17.54
N ARG A 431 16.20 -4.05 -17.90
CA ARG A 431 17.64 -4.01 -18.22
C ARG A 431 18.01 -4.70 -19.54
N ASN A 432 17.05 -5.29 -20.25
CA ASN A 432 17.24 -6.10 -21.46
C ASN A 432 18.23 -7.27 -21.25
N ILE A 433 18.20 -7.91 -20.08
CA ILE A 433 19.10 -9.01 -19.71
C ILE A 433 18.29 -10.28 -19.50
N MET A 434 18.68 -11.38 -20.19
CA MET A 434 17.99 -12.67 -20.07
C MET A 434 18.06 -13.25 -18.64
N ALA A 435 19.11 -12.95 -17.90
CA ALA A 435 19.28 -13.40 -16.52
C ALA A 435 18.19 -12.82 -15.57
N ASP A 436 17.63 -11.66 -15.89
CA ASP A 436 16.51 -11.08 -15.14
C ASP A 436 15.25 -11.97 -15.22
N LEU A 437 14.99 -12.61 -16.36
CA LEU A 437 13.90 -13.57 -16.46
C LEU A 437 14.09 -14.77 -15.55
N TRP A 438 15.30 -15.32 -15.50
CA TRP A 438 15.61 -16.43 -14.59
C TRP A 438 15.50 -16.01 -13.12
N THR A 439 15.94 -14.80 -12.79
CA THR A 439 15.78 -14.23 -11.45
C THR A 439 14.31 -14.08 -11.10
N MET A 440 13.49 -13.53 -11.98
CA MET A 440 12.05 -13.42 -11.81
C MET A 440 11.39 -14.79 -11.56
N PHE A 441 11.71 -15.80 -12.39
CA PHE A 441 11.17 -17.16 -12.21
C PHE A 441 11.60 -17.77 -10.88
N LEU A 442 12.89 -17.65 -10.52
CA LEU A 442 13.41 -18.18 -9.27
C LEU A 442 12.69 -17.58 -8.06
N PHE A 443 12.59 -16.25 -8.01
CA PHE A 443 11.93 -15.57 -6.90
C PHE A 443 10.42 -15.80 -6.91
N GLY A 444 9.79 -15.94 -8.05
CA GLY A 444 8.37 -16.27 -8.14
C GLY A 444 8.05 -17.67 -7.63
N VAL A 445 8.84 -18.66 -8.00
CA VAL A 445 8.70 -20.03 -7.48
C VAL A 445 9.01 -20.07 -5.98
N ALA A 446 10.09 -19.40 -5.55
CA ALA A 446 10.44 -19.31 -4.14
C ALA A 446 9.31 -18.65 -3.32
N ALA A 447 8.77 -17.54 -3.79
CA ALA A 447 7.67 -16.82 -3.14
C ALA A 447 6.42 -17.70 -3.01
N TYR A 448 6.07 -18.42 -4.07
CA TYR A 448 4.95 -19.37 -4.04
C TYR A 448 5.09 -20.39 -2.91
N TYR A 449 6.27 -21.01 -2.75
CA TYR A 449 6.49 -21.96 -1.66
C TYR A 449 6.57 -21.28 -0.29
N LEU A 450 7.22 -20.14 -0.18
CA LEU A 450 7.33 -19.39 1.08
C LEU A 450 5.93 -19.02 1.62
N GLU A 451 5.06 -18.50 0.76
CA GLU A 451 3.69 -18.15 1.17
C GLU A 451 2.84 -19.38 1.51
N LYS A 452 3.06 -20.51 0.85
CA LYS A 452 2.42 -21.78 1.22
C LYS A 452 2.78 -22.23 2.65
N TYR A 453 3.95 -21.83 3.15
CA TYR A 453 4.38 -22.05 4.53
C TYR A 453 4.14 -20.86 5.45
N ASN A 454 3.25 -19.94 5.05
CA ASN A 454 2.88 -18.73 5.80
C ASN A 454 4.07 -17.78 6.05
N TYR A 455 5.01 -17.65 5.10
CA TYR A 455 5.98 -16.57 5.08
C TYR A 455 5.46 -15.43 4.22
N SER A 456 5.24 -14.25 4.79
CA SER A 456 4.88 -13.07 4.01
C SER A 456 6.08 -12.57 3.21
N VAL A 457 5.90 -12.36 1.91
CA VAL A 457 6.96 -11.87 1.01
C VAL A 457 7.14 -10.34 1.04
N ALA A 458 6.15 -9.60 1.53
CA ALA A 458 6.21 -8.13 1.59
C ALA A 458 7.39 -7.61 2.43
N PRO A 459 7.71 -8.17 3.63
CA PRO A 459 8.90 -7.76 4.39
C PRO A 459 10.21 -7.97 3.63
N MET A 460 10.33 -9.03 2.83
CA MET A 460 11.50 -9.27 1.99
C MET A 460 11.69 -8.16 0.95
N VAL A 461 10.61 -7.78 0.27
CA VAL A 461 10.65 -6.72 -0.74
C VAL A 461 11.03 -5.38 -0.10
N ILE A 462 10.45 -5.05 1.06
CA ILE A 462 10.79 -3.82 1.76
C ILE A 462 12.24 -3.85 2.25
N GLY A 463 12.72 -4.98 2.76
CA GLY A 463 14.12 -5.17 3.13
C GLY A 463 15.09 -4.98 1.94
N LEU A 464 14.75 -5.55 0.78
CA LEU A 464 15.53 -5.41 -0.46
C LEU A 464 15.62 -3.94 -0.92
N VAL A 465 14.53 -3.19 -0.77
CA VAL A 465 14.46 -1.76 -1.14
C VAL A 465 15.18 -0.87 -0.14
N LEU A 466 14.99 -1.13 1.16
CA LEU A 466 15.56 -0.30 2.23
C LEU A 466 17.03 -0.62 2.54
N GLY A 467 17.51 -1.83 2.25
CA GLY A 467 18.90 -2.23 2.49
C GLY A 467 19.92 -1.29 1.87
N PRO A 468 19.84 -1.01 0.55
CA PRO A 468 20.73 -0.07 -0.14
C PRO A 468 20.65 1.38 0.36
N LEU A 469 19.63 1.74 1.13
CA LEU A 469 19.50 3.04 1.77
C LEU A 469 20.04 3.03 3.21
N ALA A 470 19.78 1.95 3.95
CA ALA A 470 20.17 1.80 5.34
C ALA A 470 21.69 1.66 5.52
N GLU A 471 22.31 0.74 4.77
CA GLU A 471 23.73 0.42 4.91
C GLU A 471 24.65 1.62 4.65
N PRO A 472 24.52 2.37 3.55
CA PRO A 472 25.38 3.54 3.32
C PRO A 472 25.20 4.61 4.39
N SER A 473 23.96 4.81 4.87
CA SER A 473 23.68 5.79 5.93
C SER A 473 24.32 5.39 7.27
N LEU A 474 24.26 4.10 7.64
CA LEU A 474 24.95 3.54 8.79
C LEU A 474 26.46 3.74 8.69
N ARG A 475 27.04 3.32 7.55
CA ARG A 475 28.49 3.36 7.34
C ARG A 475 29.04 4.78 7.29
N ARG A 476 28.37 5.71 6.60
CA ARG A 476 28.75 7.12 6.60
C ARG A 476 28.67 7.74 7.99
N SER A 477 27.65 7.40 8.78
CA SER A 477 27.52 7.85 10.16
C SER A 477 28.70 7.41 11.02
N LEU A 478 29.07 6.12 10.96
CA LEU A 478 30.19 5.57 11.71
C LEU A 478 31.53 6.12 11.22
N THR A 479 31.73 6.25 9.91
CA THR A 479 32.96 6.82 9.35
C THR A 479 33.17 8.26 9.80
N LYS A 480 32.12 9.09 9.76
CA LYS A 480 32.17 10.49 10.25
C LYS A 480 32.43 10.58 11.76
N ALA A 481 31.97 9.59 12.52
CA ALA A 481 32.14 9.51 13.97
C ALA A 481 33.41 8.74 14.40
N GLY A 482 34.32 8.42 13.50
CA GLY A 482 35.54 7.66 13.81
C GLY A 482 35.27 6.25 14.37
N GLY A 483 34.13 5.66 14.05
CA GLY A 483 33.69 4.33 14.54
C GLY A 483 32.90 4.36 15.84
N ASP A 484 32.60 5.54 16.38
CA ASP A 484 31.85 5.67 17.63
C ASP A 484 30.33 5.48 17.41
N TRP A 485 29.78 4.40 17.98
CA TRP A 485 28.36 4.08 17.95
C TRP A 485 27.49 5.04 18.78
N MET A 486 28.10 5.80 19.71
CA MET A 486 27.37 6.78 20.51
C MET A 486 26.78 7.92 19.67
N VAL A 487 27.26 8.12 18.45
CA VAL A 487 26.72 9.11 17.50
C VAL A 487 25.21 9.01 17.32
N PHE A 488 24.66 7.80 17.38
CA PHE A 488 23.22 7.54 17.22
C PHE A 488 22.41 7.95 18.45
N PHE A 489 23.01 7.93 19.64
CA PHE A 489 22.35 8.27 20.92
C PHE A 489 22.61 9.70 21.35
N GLN A 490 23.67 10.32 20.89
CA GLN A 490 24.00 11.73 21.15
C GLN A 490 23.07 12.70 20.39
N ARG A 491 22.41 12.21 19.33
CA ARG A 491 21.49 12.99 18.50
C ARG A 491 20.04 12.71 18.91
N PRO A 492 19.27 13.73 19.34
CA PRO A 492 17.94 13.51 19.94
C PRO A 492 16.98 12.75 19.01
N VAL A 493 16.91 13.14 17.75
CA VAL A 493 16.00 12.51 16.76
C VAL A 493 16.39 11.06 16.53
N SER A 494 17.68 10.78 16.29
CA SER A 494 18.19 9.43 16.09
C SER A 494 17.93 8.55 17.33
N ALA A 495 18.24 9.05 18.53
CA ALA A 495 18.03 8.33 19.79
C ALA A 495 16.55 7.96 20.00
N VAL A 496 15.62 8.90 19.76
CA VAL A 496 14.18 8.65 19.87
C VAL A 496 13.74 7.59 18.85
N MET A 497 14.15 7.71 17.57
CA MET A 497 13.75 6.78 16.52
C MET A 497 14.31 5.37 16.76
N ILE A 498 15.57 5.23 17.21
CA ILE A 498 16.15 3.93 17.56
C ILE A 498 15.43 3.33 18.77
N THR A 499 15.15 4.13 19.79
CA THR A 499 14.40 3.65 20.96
C THR A 499 13.04 3.15 20.56
N LEU A 500 12.32 3.90 19.72
CA LEU A 500 11.03 3.45 19.17
C LEU A 500 11.17 2.19 18.34
N ALA A 501 12.20 2.06 17.49
CA ALA A 501 12.46 0.85 16.71
C ALA A 501 12.66 -0.37 17.60
N VAL A 502 13.49 -0.25 18.63
CA VAL A 502 13.76 -1.32 19.61
C VAL A 502 12.47 -1.69 20.35
N LEU A 503 11.73 -0.72 20.87
CA LEU A 503 10.47 -0.97 21.56
C LEU A 503 9.46 -1.64 20.64
N THR A 504 9.28 -1.16 19.42
CA THR A 504 8.37 -1.71 18.42
C THR A 504 8.72 -3.17 18.10
N PHE A 505 9.99 -3.50 18.00
CA PHE A 505 10.44 -4.85 17.68
C PHE A 505 10.33 -5.81 18.87
N PHE A 506 10.76 -5.40 20.06
CA PHE A 506 10.86 -6.30 21.22
C PHE A 506 9.58 -6.42 22.04
N ILE A 507 8.74 -5.37 22.11
CA ILE A 507 7.49 -5.45 22.89
C ILE A 507 6.58 -6.59 22.41
N PRO A 508 6.27 -6.75 21.12
CA PRO A 508 5.43 -7.85 20.66
C PRO A 508 6.08 -9.22 20.89
N LEU A 509 7.40 -9.35 20.69
CA LEU A 509 8.14 -10.60 20.99
C LEU A 509 8.04 -11.02 22.46
N ILE A 510 8.13 -10.06 23.38
CA ILE A 510 7.97 -10.30 24.81
C ILE A 510 6.52 -10.64 25.13
N MET A 511 5.57 -9.93 24.50
CA MET A 511 4.14 -10.20 24.69
C MET A 511 3.73 -11.60 24.21
N ASP A 512 4.27 -12.07 23.10
CA ASP A 512 3.98 -13.43 22.57
C ASP A 512 4.61 -14.54 23.41
N SER A 513 5.68 -14.25 24.14
CA SER A 513 6.41 -15.24 24.94
C SER A 513 6.02 -15.30 26.43
N THR A 514 5.12 -14.42 26.89
CA THR A 514 4.81 -14.26 28.32
C THR A 514 3.31 -14.32 28.62
N GLN A 515 2.95 -14.93 29.76
CA GLN A 515 1.58 -14.89 30.32
C GLN A 515 1.02 -13.47 30.54
N PHE A 516 1.88 -12.46 30.52
CA PHE A 516 1.51 -11.05 30.58
C PHE A 516 0.87 -10.58 29.26
N GLY A 517 1.32 -11.12 28.14
CA GLY A 517 0.73 -10.89 26.83
C GLY A 517 -0.72 -11.41 26.74
N ASP A 518 -0.97 -12.61 27.28
CA ASP A 518 -2.31 -13.21 27.29
C ASP A 518 -3.29 -12.35 28.09
N ARG A 519 -2.88 -11.82 29.24
CA ARG A 519 -3.70 -10.90 30.06
C ARG A 519 -4.00 -9.59 29.35
N ILE A 520 -3.05 -9.04 28.59
CA ILE A 520 -3.27 -7.82 27.82
C ILE A 520 -4.21 -8.11 26.64
N ARG A 521 -4.05 -9.22 25.93
CA ARG A 521 -4.95 -9.65 24.85
C ARG A 521 -6.38 -9.83 25.35
N GLU A 522 -6.59 -10.45 26.50
CA GLU A 522 -7.89 -10.57 27.16
C GLU A 522 -8.47 -9.20 27.53
N GLN A 523 -7.67 -8.32 28.12
CA GLN A 523 -8.10 -6.99 28.57
C GLN A 523 -8.47 -6.06 27.42
N PHE A 524 -7.87 -6.25 26.23
CA PHE A 524 -8.16 -5.49 25.02
C PHE A 524 -9.09 -6.20 24.03
N GLY A 525 -9.58 -7.41 24.34
CA GLY A 525 -10.51 -8.17 23.51
C GLY A 525 -9.91 -8.65 22.17
N LEU A 526 -8.59 -8.88 22.14
CA LEU A 526 -7.88 -9.30 20.94
C LEU A 526 -7.88 -10.82 20.73
N THR A 527 -8.30 -11.58 21.72
CA THR A 527 -8.37 -13.06 21.71
C THR A 527 -9.48 -13.61 20.79
N GLU A 528 -10.49 -12.81 20.46
CA GLU A 528 -11.61 -13.27 19.62
C GLU A 528 -11.33 -13.13 18.11
N LEU A 529 -10.20 -12.56 17.70
CA LEU A 529 -9.83 -12.34 16.30
C LEU A 529 -8.96 -13.46 15.69
N GLU A 530 -8.49 -14.42 16.52
CA GLU A 530 -7.64 -15.54 16.08
C GLU A 530 -8.40 -16.88 15.92
N GLN A 531 -9.70 -16.94 16.21
CA GLN A 531 -10.59 -18.08 15.93
C GLN A 531 -11.48 -17.81 14.70
#